data_fd332858388faa4da4e06f8766b1dbe8
#
_entry.id   fd332858388faa4da4e06f8766b1dbe8
#
_cell.length_a   1.000
_cell.length_b   1.000
_cell.length_c   1.000
_cell.angle_alpha   90.00
_cell.angle_beta   90.00
_cell.angle_gamma   90.00
#
_symmetry.space_group_name_H-M   'P 1'
#
loop_
_entity.id
_entity.type
_entity.pdbx_description
1 polymer ?
#
loop_
_entity_poly.entity_id
_entity_poly.type
_entity_poly.pdbx_seq_one_letter_code
_entity_poly.pdbx_strand_id
1 'polypeptide(L)'
;MDISTRPAAERIARVLAAQRISANGDGDAESAAELVEDGWRDYLADAAAVLRTLREPDGAMAAAGDPAVWEKMILAAIEQARPETVVL
;
A
#
# COMPACT_ATOMS: atom_id res chain seq x y z
N MET A 1 -19.21 -7.79 0.58
CA MET A 1 -17.75 -7.49 0.56
C MET A 1 -17.50 -6.16 1.27
N ASP A 2 -16.58 -6.16 2.19
CA ASP A 2 -16.23 -4.96 2.92
C ASP A 2 -15.30 -4.06 2.13
N ILE A 3 -15.54 -2.78 2.22
CA ILE A 3 -14.65 -1.78 1.61
C ILE A 3 -13.80 -1.20 2.72
N SER A 4 -12.47 -1.25 2.54
CA SER A 4 -11.55 -0.71 3.53
C SER A 4 -11.68 0.81 3.63
N THR A 5 -11.63 1.32 4.84
CA THR A 5 -11.60 2.77 5.09
C THR A 5 -10.21 3.36 4.90
N ARG A 6 -9.18 2.51 4.83
CA ARG A 6 -7.80 2.96 4.57
C ARG A 6 -7.45 2.79 3.11
N PRO A 7 -6.81 3.78 2.49
CA PRO A 7 -6.30 3.65 1.12
C PRO A 7 -5.39 2.44 0.96
N ALA A 8 -5.40 1.83 -0.21
CA ALA A 8 -4.55 0.67 -0.50
C ALA A 8 -3.07 1.01 -0.29
N ALA A 9 -2.64 2.19 -0.71
CA ALA A 9 -1.26 2.62 -0.54
C ALA A 9 -0.86 2.68 0.93
N GLU A 10 -1.73 3.20 1.79
CA GLU A 10 -1.45 3.23 3.24
C GLU A 10 -1.33 1.81 3.79
N ARG A 11 -2.23 0.91 3.41
CA ARG A 11 -2.20 -0.48 3.89
C ARG A 11 -0.90 -1.18 3.50
N ILE A 12 -0.46 -0.98 2.26
CA ILE A 12 0.82 -1.54 1.79
C ILE A 12 1.97 -0.92 2.57
N ALA A 13 1.99 0.40 2.71
CA ALA A 13 3.05 1.09 3.44
C ALA A 13 3.16 0.61 4.88
N ARG A 14 2.03 0.37 5.54
CA ARG A 14 2.01 -0.16 6.91
C ARG A 14 2.59 -1.56 7.00
N VAL A 15 2.30 -2.40 6.02
CA VAL A 15 2.89 -3.75 5.95
C VAL A 15 4.40 -3.67 5.78
N LEU A 16 4.88 -2.81 4.88
CA LEU A 16 6.30 -2.65 4.64
C LEU A 16 7.02 -2.13 5.90
N ALA A 17 6.42 -1.17 6.59
CA ALA A 17 6.97 -0.67 7.85
C ALA A 17 7.02 -1.77 8.90
N ALA A 18 5.96 -2.56 9.04
CA ALA A 18 5.90 -3.66 9.99
C ALA A 18 6.95 -4.73 9.70
N GLN A 19 7.16 -5.05 8.43
CA GLN A 19 8.19 -6.01 8.01
C GLN A 19 9.59 -5.52 8.40
N ARG A 20 9.86 -4.24 8.21
CA ARG A 20 11.16 -3.66 8.55
C ARG A 20 11.40 -3.70 10.06
N ILE A 21 10.38 -3.36 10.85
CA ILE A 21 10.45 -3.37 12.31
C ILE A 21 10.71 -4.79 12.81
N SER A 22 10.00 -5.78 12.28
CA SER A 22 10.22 -7.19 12.62
C SER A 22 11.64 -7.65 12.29
N ALA A 23 12.15 -7.25 11.13
CA ALA A 23 13.51 -7.61 10.70
C ALA A 23 14.57 -7.05 11.64
N ASN A 24 14.29 -5.90 12.26
CA ASN A 24 15.23 -5.27 13.20
C ASN A 24 15.13 -5.84 14.62
N GLY A 25 14.25 -6.81 14.86
CA GLY A 25 14.19 -7.50 16.14
C GLY A 25 13.48 -6.78 17.26
N ASP A 26 12.63 -5.83 16.95
CA ASP A 26 11.81 -5.13 17.94
C ASP A 26 10.71 -6.06 18.43
N GLY A 27 10.88 -6.61 19.63
CA GLY A 27 10.10 -7.72 20.09
C GLY A 27 8.81 -7.41 20.82
N ASP A 28 8.44 -6.14 20.99
CA ASP A 28 7.24 -5.74 21.72
C ASP A 28 6.16 -5.33 20.74
N ALA A 29 5.01 -6.02 20.78
CA ALA A 29 3.90 -5.74 19.88
C ALA A 29 3.36 -4.31 20.00
N GLU A 30 3.33 -3.75 21.21
CA GLU A 30 2.87 -2.37 21.41
C GLU A 30 3.85 -1.37 20.81
N SER A 31 5.13 -1.57 21.05
CA SER A 31 6.18 -0.75 20.45
C SER A 31 6.16 -0.85 18.93
N ALA A 32 5.95 -2.06 18.39
CA ALA A 32 5.87 -2.27 16.95
C ALA A 32 4.70 -1.50 16.34
N ALA A 33 3.54 -1.52 16.98
CA ALA A 33 2.36 -0.80 16.51
C ALA A 33 2.61 0.72 16.47
N GLU A 34 3.24 1.26 17.50
CA GLU A 34 3.58 2.69 17.56
C GLU A 34 4.60 3.06 16.48
N LEU A 35 5.61 2.21 16.27
CA LEU A 35 6.62 2.44 15.24
C LEU A 35 6.01 2.42 13.85
N VAL A 36 5.06 1.53 13.59
CA VAL A 36 4.34 1.50 12.32
C VAL A 36 3.54 2.79 12.14
N GLU A 37 2.81 3.20 13.19
CA GLU A 37 2.01 4.42 13.13
C GLU A 37 2.86 5.66 12.83
N ASP A 38 4.05 5.72 13.41
CA ASP A 38 4.96 6.86 13.25
C ASP A 38 5.71 6.82 11.91
N GLY A 39 5.97 5.65 11.35
CA GLY A 39 6.90 5.49 10.23
C GLY A 39 6.30 5.06 8.89
N TRP A 40 5.01 4.69 8.83
CA TRP A 40 4.47 4.12 7.59
C TRP A 40 4.53 5.08 6.39
N ARG A 41 4.46 6.38 6.63
CA ARG A 41 4.48 7.37 5.54
C ARG A 41 5.79 7.37 4.77
N ASP A 42 6.88 6.95 5.41
CA ASP A 42 8.18 6.82 4.75
C ASP A 42 8.20 5.73 3.69
N TYR A 43 7.20 4.84 3.71
CA TYR A 43 7.07 3.72 2.77
C TYR A 43 6.05 3.97 1.66
N LEU A 44 5.51 5.19 1.56
CA LEU A 44 4.53 5.49 0.51
C LEU A 44 5.11 5.40 -0.90
N ALA A 45 6.36 5.80 -1.09
CA ALA A 45 7.01 5.67 -2.39
C ALA A 45 7.18 4.19 -2.77
N ASP A 46 7.53 3.35 -1.81
CA ASP A 46 7.64 1.91 -2.02
C ASP A 46 6.27 1.30 -2.31
N ALA A 47 5.24 1.74 -1.60
CA ALA A 47 3.87 1.29 -1.83
C ALA A 47 3.42 1.64 -3.25
N ALA A 48 3.74 2.84 -3.72
CA ALA A 48 3.44 3.25 -5.08
C ALA A 48 4.14 2.35 -6.10
N ALA A 49 5.39 1.98 -5.84
CA ALA A 49 6.14 1.08 -6.72
C ALA A 49 5.49 -0.30 -6.79
N VAL A 50 5.02 -0.82 -5.66
CA VAL A 50 4.28 -2.09 -5.61
C VAL A 50 3.02 -2.00 -6.45
N LEU A 51 2.25 -0.93 -6.30
CA LEU A 51 1.01 -0.74 -7.04
C LEU A 51 1.26 -0.64 -8.55
N ARG A 52 2.32 0.05 -8.95
CA ARG A 52 2.69 0.14 -10.37
C ARG A 52 3.01 -1.22 -10.97
N THR A 53 3.65 -2.08 -10.18
CA THR A 53 3.93 -3.45 -10.60
C THR A 53 2.65 -4.25 -10.82
N LEU A 54 1.62 -3.98 -10.03
CA LEU A 54 0.34 -4.66 -10.11
C LEU A 54 -0.61 -4.09 -11.15
N ARG A 55 -0.27 -2.99 -11.79
CA ARG A 55 -1.17 -2.32 -12.75
C ARG A 55 -1.58 -3.24 -13.89
N GLU A 56 -0.66 -4.03 -14.40
CA GLU A 56 -0.95 -5.00 -15.45
C GLU A 56 -1.33 -6.33 -14.80
N PRO A 57 -2.56 -6.81 -14.99
CA PRO A 57 -2.92 -8.14 -14.49
C PRO A 57 -2.27 -9.22 -15.36
N ASP A 58 -1.95 -10.36 -14.73
CA ASP A 58 -1.48 -11.52 -15.48
C ASP A 58 -2.66 -12.31 -16.05
N GLY A 59 -2.35 -13.41 -16.76
CA GLY A 59 -3.37 -14.21 -17.41
C GLY A 59 -4.39 -14.80 -16.45
N ALA A 60 -3.96 -15.26 -15.28
CA ALA A 60 -4.87 -15.83 -14.29
C ALA A 60 -5.80 -14.76 -13.73
N MET A 61 -5.29 -13.57 -13.47
CA MET A 61 -6.10 -12.44 -12.99
C MET A 61 -7.11 -12.01 -14.06
N ALA A 62 -6.68 -11.93 -15.31
CA ALA A 62 -7.55 -11.56 -16.41
C ALA A 62 -8.68 -12.57 -16.61
N ALA A 63 -8.41 -13.84 -16.37
CA ALA A 63 -9.43 -14.89 -16.45
C ALA A 63 -10.44 -14.79 -15.31
N ALA A 64 -10.04 -14.24 -14.17
CA ALA A 64 -10.88 -14.14 -12.98
C ALA A 64 -11.73 -12.86 -12.93
N GLY A 65 -11.40 -11.85 -13.74
CA GLY A 65 -12.11 -10.58 -13.69
C GLY A 65 -11.90 -9.75 -14.96
N ASP A 66 -12.16 -8.45 -14.84
CA ASP A 66 -12.04 -7.52 -15.97
C ASP A 66 -10.73 -6.74 -15.85
N PRO A 67 -9.77 -6.96 -16.77
CA PRO A 67 -8.49 -6.24 -16.74
C PRO A 67 -8.62 -4.72 -16.77
N ALA A 68 -9.58 -4.18 -17.51
CA ALA A 68 -9.77 -2.73 -17.60
C ALA A 68 -10.24 -2.14 -16.28
N VAL A 69 -11.11 -2.85 -15.58
CA VAL A 69 -11.57 -2.42 -14.24
C VAL A 69 -10.43 -2.50 -13.24
N TRP A 70 -9.66 -3.58 -13.27
CA TRP A 70 -8.50 -3.74 -12.41
C TRP A 70 -7.52 -2.57 -12.59
N GLU A 71 -7.17 -2.24 -13.84
CA GLU A 71 -6.26 -1.13 -14.12
C GLU A 71 -6.77 0.18 -13.56
N LYS A 72 -8.06 0.49 -13.75
CA LYS A 72 -8.66 1.72 -13.21
C LYS A 72 -8.56 1.76 -11.69
N MET A 73 -8.80 0.64 -11.02
CA MET A 73 -8.75 0.57 -9.57
C MET A 73 -7.31 0.77 -9.07
N ILE A 74 -6.35 0.15 -9.73
CA ILE A 74 -4.94 0.30 -9.35
C ILE A 74 -4.44 1.73 -9.61
N LEU A 75 -4.85 2.34 -10.72
CA LEU A 75 -4.48 3.74 -11.00
C LEU A 75 -5.03 4.68 -9.94
N ALA A 76 -6.24 4.44 -9.46
CA ALA A 76 -6.80 5.21 -8.35
C ALA A 76 -5.98 5.04 -7.07
N ALA A 77 -5.53 3.81 -6.79
CA ALA A 77 -4.69 3.54 -5.62
C ALA A 77 -3.33 4.23 -5.73
N ILE A 78 -2.74 4.23 -6.92
CA ILE A 78 -1.47 4.93 -7.17
C ILE A 78 -1.62 6.43 -6.93
N GLU A 79 -2.72 7.02 -7.37
CA GLU A 79 -3.00 8.44 -7.15
C GLU A 79 -3.05 8.77 -5.66
N GLN A 80 -3.62 7.89 -4.85
CA GLN A 80 -3.68 8.05 -3.40
C GLN A 80 -2.30 7.93 -2.73
N ALA A 81 -1.33 7.33 -3.40
CA ALA A 81 0.03 7.16 -2.87
C ALA A 81 0.89 8.41 -3.03
N ARG A 82 0.42 9.41 -3.76
CA ARG A 82 1.19 10.64 -3.93
C ARG A 82 1.33 11.39 -2.61
N PRO A 83 2.52 11.95 -2.34
CA PRO A 83 2.65 12.83 -1.21
C PRO A 83 1.68 14.00 -1.39
N GLU A 84 1.00 14.40 -0.33
CA GLU A 84 0.10 15.52 -0.39
C GLU A 84 0.85 16.76 -0.84
N THR A 85 0.47 17.26 -2.00
CA THR A 85 0.94 18.55 -2.44
C THR A 85 0.06 19.57 -1.72
N VAL A 86 0.68 20.39 -0.91
CA VAL A 86 -0.03 21.49 -0.28
C VAL A 86 -0.50 22.41 -1.40
N VAL A 87 -1.77 22.44 -1.61
CA VAL A 87 -2.37 23.39 -2.56
C VAL A 87 -2.55 24.70 -1.82
N LEU A 88 -1.82 25.66 -2.25
CA LEU A 88 -1.94 27.01 -1.70
C LEU A 88 -3.08 27.75 -2.34
#